data_289bfb41c350841d8a5467f667a9fba8
#
_entry.id   289bfb41c350841d8a5467f667a9fba8
#
_cell.length_a   1.000
_cell.length_b   1.000
_cell.length_c   1.000
_cell.angle_alpha   90.00
_cell.angle_beta   90.00
_cell.angle_gamma   90.00
#
_symmetry.space_group_name_H-M   'P 1'
#
loop_
_entity.id
_entity.type
_entity.pdbx_description
1 polymer ?
#
loop_
_entity_poly.entity_id
_entity_poly.type
_entity_poly.pdbx_seq_one_letter_code
_entity_poly.pdbx_strand_id
1 'polypeptide(L)'
;FGMDAVLLSSFTAVKMKEKVLDIGTGTGILPILLAAKNVGGSYTGLEIQEESADMARRSVRHNKLEDQIEIVTGDIKEAGKLFDNASFDVITTNPPYMIGEHGLKNEKEALYIARHEALCTLDDILRESARMLKVKGRFYMVHRPFRLPEIMTKMCQYGLEPKRMRMVYPYVDKEPNMVLIEGRKGGNPRMTVEPPLIVYEKDGSYTEELLQIYDGE
;
A
#
# COMPACT_ATOMS: atom_id res chain seq x y z
N PHE A 1 3.85 -2.40 -13.96
CA PHE A 1 3.54 -2.29 -12.52
C PHE A 1 3.63 -3.66 -11.87
N GLY A 2 3.98 -3.67 -10.56
CA GLY A 2 4.15 -4.92 -9.81
C GLY A 2 2.82 -5.55 -9.39
N MET A 3 2.83 -6.85 -9.18
CA MET A 3 1.70 -7.62 -8.64
C MET A 3 1.22 -7.06 -7.28
N ASP A 4 2.14 -6.59 -6.45
CA ASP A 4 1.89 -6.00 -5.13
C ASP A 4 0.84 -4.88 -5.18
N ALA A 5 0.92 -3.96 -6.17
CA ALA A 5 -0.07 -2.89 -6.31
C ALA A 5 -1.46 -3.43 -6.68
N VAL A 6 -1.52 -4.45 -7.55
CA VAL A 6 -2.79 -5.10 -7.93
C VAL A 6 -3.41 -5.80 -6.73
N LEU A 7 -2.63 -6.58 -5.98
CA LEU A 7 -3.09 -7.28 -4.80
C LEU A 7 -3.52 -6.31 -3.70
N LEU A 8 -2.74 -5.25 -3.44
CA LEU A 8 -3.11 -4.24 -2.46
C LEU A 8 -4.40 -3.51 -2.88
N SER A 9 -4.58 -3.18 -4.16
CA SER A 9 -5.81 -2.56 -4.65
C SER A 9 -7.04 -3.45 -4.45
N SER A 10 -6.89 -4.77 -4.65
CA SER A 10 -7.97 -5.74 -4.43
C SER A 10 -8.27 -5.95 -2.93
N PHE A 11 -7.25 -5.90 -2.08
CA PHE A 11 -7.41 -6.03 -0.65
C PHE A 11 -7.98 -4.76 0.01
N THR A 12 -7.84 -3.60 -0.63
CA THR A 12 -8.27 -2.30 -0.10
C THR A 12 -9.76 -2.07 -0.35
N ALA A 13 -10.52 -1.88 0.71
CA ALA A 13 -11.92 -1.50 0.61
C ALA A 13 -12.08 0.03 0.63
N VAL A 14 -12.71 0.60 -0.39
CA VAL A 14 -13.06 2.03 -0.47
C VAL A 14 -14.56 2.16 -0.65
N LYS A 15 -15.20 3.03 0.12
CA LYS A 15 -16.62 3.34 -0.01
C LYS A 15 -16.83 4.61 -0.82
N MET A 16 -18.04 4.78 -1.33
CA MET A 16 -18.44 5.99 -2.05
C MET A 16 -18.15 7.25 -1.21
N LYS A 17 -17.59 8.29 -1.82
CA LYS A 17 -17.22 9.59 -1.23
C LYS A 17 -16.10 9.53 -0.18
N GLU A 18 -15.45 8.41 0.01
CA GLU A 18 -14.27 8.36 0.87
C GLU A 18 -13.06 9.01 0.21
N LYS A 19 -12.25 9.64 1.05
CA LYS A 19 -10.96 10.25 0.67
C LYS A 19 -9.84 9.26 0.94
N VAL A 20 -9.06 8.96 -0.09
CA VAL A 20 -7.97 7.99 -0.06
C VAL A 20 -6.63 8.69 -0.26
N LEU A 21 -5.64 8.39 0.55
CA LEU A 21 -4.25 8.80 0.35
C LEU A 21 -3.40 7.56 0.07
N ASP A 22 -2.62 7.59 -0.99
CA ASP A 22 -1.58 6.60 -1.27
C ASP A 22 -0.19 7.19 -1.00
N ILE A 23 0.52 6.63 -0.01
CA ILE A 23 1.84 7.11 0.42
C ILE A 23 2.93 6.38 -0.36
N GLY A 24 3.80 7.15 -1.02
CA GLY A 24 4.82 6.61 -1.92
C GLY A 24 4.20 6.07 -3.20
N THR A 25 3.33 6.89 -3.82
CA THR A 25 2.49 6.45 -4.95
C THR A 25 3.28 6.05 -6.21
N GLY A 26 4.57 6.42 -6.29
CA GLY A 26 5.42 6.14 -7.45
C GLY A 26 4.83 6.71 -8.73
N THR A 27 4.52 5.85 -9.68
CA THR A 27 3.93 6.22 -10.98
C THR A 27 2.39 6.34 -10.94
N GLY A 28 1.76 6.31 -9.77
CA GLY A 28 0.33 6.52 -9.57
C GLY A 28 -0.55 5.30 -9.86
N ILE A 29 0.03 4.10 -9.93
CA ILE A 29 -0.73 2.90 -10.30
C ILE A 29 -1.82 2.54 -9.29
N LEU A 30 -1.53 2.64 -7.99
CA LEU A 30 -2.47 2.22 -6.95
C LEU A 30 -3.72 3.12 -6.90
N PRO A 31 -3.61 4.47 -6.89
CA PRO A 31 -4.77 5.35 -7.03
C PRO A 31 -5.60 5.09 -8.30
N ILE A 32 -4.94 4.81 -9.44
CA ILE A 32 -5.64 4.51 -10.71
C ILE A 32 -6.43 3.21 -10.59
N LEU A 33 -5.85 2.14 -10.05
CA LEU A 33 -6.54 0.87 -9.84
C LEU A 33 -7.71 1.02 -8.86
N LEU A 34 -7.53 1.78 -7.78
CA LEU A 34 -8.59 2.03 -6.80
C LEU A 34 -9.72 2.85 -7.39
N ALA A 35 -9.43 3.88 -8.19
CA ALA A 35 -10.44 4.69 -8.87
C ALA A 35 -11.24 3.88 -9.90
N ALA A 36 -10.58 2.97 -10.61
CA ALA A 36 -11.25 2.07 -11.57
C ALA A 36 -12.22 1.10 -10.89
N LYS A 37 -11.87 0.61 -9.69
CA LYS A 37 -12.68 -0.36 -8.93
C LYS A 37 -13.80 0.29 -8.11
N ASN A 38 -13.62 1.55 -7.69
CA ASN A 38 -14.48 2.19 -6.69
C ASN A 38 -14.97 3.55 -7.19
N VAL A 39 -16.14 3.57 -7.78
CA VAL A 39 -16.74 4.79 -8.34
C VAL A 39 -17.09 5.79 -7.22
N GLY A 40 -16.67 7.04 -7.40
CA GLY A 40 -17.08 8.17 -6.55
C GLY A 40 -16.20 8.39 -5.31
N GLY A 41 -15.03 7.75 -5.20
CA GLY A 41 -13.97 8.12 -4.26
C GLY A 41 -13.15 9.32 -4.77
N SER A 42 -12.37 9.92 -3.88
CA SER A 42 -11.35 10.92 -4.24
C SER A 42 -9.99 10.43 -3.75
N TYR A 43 -8.99 10.49 -4.61
CA TYR A 43 -7.70 9.85 -4.39
C TYR A 43 -6.58 10.87 -4.45
N THR A 44 -5.65 10.78 -3.52
CA THR A 44 -4.43 11.57 -3.51
C THR A 44 -3.23 10.63 -3.50
N GLY A 45 -2.30 10.82 -4.43
CA GLY A 45 -1.00 10.15 -4.41
C GLY A 45 0.06 11.10 -3.88
N LEU A 46 0.78 10.71 -2.82
CA LEU A 46 1.93 11.45 -2.30
C LEU A 46 3.23 10.78 -2.78
N GLU A 47 4.10 11.55 -3.43
CA GLU A 47 5.38 11.06 -3.93
C GLU A 47 6.49 12.07 -3.67
N ILE A 48 7.62 11.61 -3.13
CA ILE A 48 8.75 12.48 -2.80
C ILE A 48 9.60 12.81 -4.04
N GLN A 49 9.66 11.90 -5.01
CA GLN A 49 10.46 12.08 -6.22
C GLN A 49 9.66 12.79 -7.30
N GLU A 50 10.10 13.98 -7.71
CA GLU A 50 9.40 14.79 -8.72
C GLU A 50 9.25 14.05 -10.06
N GLU A 51 10.28 13.30 -10.49
CA GLU A 51 10.21 12.53 -11.74
C GLU A 51 9.11 11.46 -11.70
N SER A 52 8.98 10.73 -10.58
CA SER A 52 7.93 9.74 -10.38
C SER A 52 6.54 10.40 -10.28
N ALA A 53 6.45 11.52 -9.57
CA ALA A 53 5.22 12.30 -9.46
C ALA A 53 4.76 12.86 -10.83
N ASP A 54 5.69 13.31 -11.68
CA ASP A 54 5.36 13.72 -13.05
C ASP A 54 4.85 12.54 -13.89
N MET A 55 5.49 11.38 -13.79
CA MET A 55 4.98 10.16 -14.45
C MET A 55 3.57 9.80 -13.94
N ALA A 56 3.31 9.92 -12.63
CA ALA A 56 1.99 9.68 -12.05
C ALA A 56 0.94 10.64 -12.63
N ARG A 57 1.25 11.94 -12.67
CA ARG A 57 0.34 12.96 -13.27
C ARG A 57 0.04 12.67 -14.74
N ARG A 58 1.03 12.23 -15.50
CA ARG A 58 0.82 11.83 -16.90
C ARG A 58 -0.04 10.57 -17.02
N SER A 59 0.18 9.59 -16.13
CA SER A 59 -0.66 8.37 -16.06
C SER A 59 -2.11 8.70 -15.73
N VAL A 60 -2.35 9.60 -14.76
CA VAL A 60 -3.68 10.07 -14.39
C VAL A 60 -4.37 10.73 -15.58
N ARG A 61 -3.71 11.66 -16.28
CA ARG A 61 -4.23 12.32 -17.49
C ARG A 61 -4.52 11.34 -18.62
N HIS A 62 -3.62 10.37 -18.85
CA HIS A 62 -3.83 9.37 -19.89
C HIS A 62 -5.08 8.52 -19.64
N ASN A 63 -5.41 8.27 -18.39
CA ASN A 63 -6.61 7.54 -17.99
C ASN A 63 -7.85 8.44 -17.79
N LYS A 64 -7.74 9.77 -17.98
CA LYS A 64 -8.83 10.75 -17.81
C LYS A 64 -9.44 10.72 -16.40
N LEU A 65 -8.56 10.68 -15.39
CA LEU A 65 -8.93 10.57 -13.98
C LEU A 65 -8.55 11.83 -13.16
N GLU A 66 -8.26 12.97 -13.82
CA GLU A 66 -7.82 14.22 -13.18
C GLU A 66 -8.87 14.77 -12.21
N ASP A 67 -10.13 14.52 -12.46
CA ASP A 67 -11.23 14.96 -11.57
C ASP A 67 -11.34 14.10 -10.29
N GLN A 68 -10.66 12.94 -10.25
CA GLN A 68 -10.74 11.99 -9.14
C GLN A 68 -9.40 11.81 -8.42
N ILE A 69 -8.27 12.01 -9.13
CA ILE A 69 -6.92 11.71 -8.61
C ILE A 69 -6.05 12.96 -8.67
N GLU A 70 -5.56 13.37 -7.52
CA GLU A 70 -4.54 14.41 -7.35
C GLU A 70 -3.18 13.78 -7.02
N ILE A 71 -2.09 14.26 -7.62
CA ILE A 71 -0.72 13.86 -7.31
C ILE A 71 0.02 15.02 -6.66
N VAL A 72 0.40 14.83 -5.41
CA VAL A 72 1.14 15.80 -4.59
C VAL A 72 2.60 15.35 -4.50
N THR A 73 3.53 16.26 -4.86
CA THR A 73 4.96 16.03 -4.61
C THR A 73 5.31 16.50 -3.21
N GLY A 74 5.87 15.61 -2.37
CA GLY A 74 6.24 15.97 -1.01
C GLY A 74 6.76 14.81 -0.18
N ASP A 75 7.39 15.15 0.94
CA ASP A 75 7.91 14.18 1.91
C ASP A 75 6.84 13.85 2.95
N ILE A 76 6.61 12.58 3.20
CA ILE A 76 5.69 12.10 4.25
C ILE A 76 6.03 12.67 5.63
N LYS A 77 7.31 12.90 5.94
CA LYS A 77 7.76 13.50 7.20
C LYS A 77 7.28 14.94 7.36
N GLU A 78 6.95 15.59 6.26
CA GLU A 78 6.38 16.94 6.23
C GLU A 78 4.87 16.95 5.92
N ALA A 79 4.20 15.79 5.98
CA ALA A 79 2.79 15.66 5.66
C ALA A 79 1.87 16.61 6.47
N GLY A 80 2.31 17.03 7.65
CA GLY A 80 1.62 18.05 8.45
C GLY A 80 1.53 19.44 7.79
N LYS A 81 2.38 19.74 6.81
CA LYS A 81 2.32 20.96 6.01
C LYS A 81 1.43 20.81 4.76
N LEU A 82 1.18 19.58 4.36
CA LEU A 82 0.47 19.24 3.13
C LEU A 82 -0.99 18.85 3.39
N PHE A 83 -1.25 18.17 4.50
CA PHE A 83 -2.56 17.61 4.81
C PHE A 83 -2.96 17.84 6.26
N ASP A 84 -4.22 18.17 6.45
CA ASP A 84 -4.81 18.32 7.77
C ASP A 84 -4.90 17.01 8.55
N ASN A 85 -4.99 17.10 9.88
CA ASN A 85 -5.27 15.97 10.73
C ASN A 85 -6.66 15.39 10.42
N ALA A 86 -6.79 14.07 10.50
CA ALA A 86 -8.06 13.37 10.31
C ALA A 86 -8.79 13.76 8.99
N SER A 87 -8.03 13.89 7.88
CA SER A 87 -8.56 14.30 6.58
C SER A 87 -8.89 13.13 5.65
N PHE A 88 -8.33 11.93 5.89
CA PHE A 88 -8.52 10.75 5.04
C PHE A 88 -9.31 9.64 5.72
N ASP A 89 -10.13 8.95 4.94
CA ASP A 89 -10.89 7.77 5.37
C ASP A 89 -10.08 6.48 5.19
N VAL A 90 -9.23 6.46 4.16
CA VAL A 90 -8.37 5.32 3.80
C VAL A 90 -6.97 5.83 3.50
N ILE A 91 -5.95 5.12 3.98
CA ILE A 91 -4.56 5.31 3.58
C ILE A 91 -4.00 3.98 3.10
N THR A 92 -3.33 4.01 1.96
CA THR A 92 -2.61 2.87 1.38
C THR A 92 -1.12 3.16 1.31
N THR A 93 -0.30 2.13 1.37
CA THR A 93 1.13 2.23 1.09
C THR A 93 1.70 0.91 0.60
N ASN A 94 2.56 1.01 -0.41
CA ASN A 94 3.41 -0.07 -0.91
C ASN A 94 4.86 0.38 -0.78
N PRO A 95 5.43 0.40 0.45
CA PRO A 95 6.75 0.94 0.67
C PRO A 95 7.82 0.05 0.03
N PRO A 96 8.99 0.61 -0.37
CA PRO A 96 10.10 -0.20 -0.85
C PRO A 96 10.53 -1.18 0.24
N TYR A 97 10.70 -2.46 -0.12
CA TYR A 97 11.06 -3.51 0.82
C TYR A 97 12.57 -3.55 1.01
N MET A 98 13.07 -3.46 2.27
CA MET A 98 14.43 -3.91 2.55
C MET A 98 14.50 -5.43 2.37
N ILE A 99 15.28 -5.87 1.40
CA ILE A 99 15.71 -7.25 1.33
C ILE A 99 16.86 -7.34 2.34
N GLY A 100 16.69 -8.13 3.42
CA GLY A 100 17.78 -8.40 4.36
C GLY A 100 19.03 -8.89 3.59
N GLU A 101 20.21 -8.84 4.20
CA GLU A 101 21.54 -9.06 3.61
C GLU A 101 21.68 -10.32 2.71
N HIS A 102 20.73 -11.24 2.74
CA HIS A 102 20.76 -12.52 2.01
C HIS A 102 19.95 -12.56 0.70
N GLY A 103 19.40 -11.44 0.21
CA GLY A 103 18.51 -11.45 -0.97
C GLY A 103 18.82 -10.44 -2.08
N LEU A 104 19.87 -9.63 -1.95
CA LEU A 104 20.21 -8.61 -2.93
C LEU A 104 20.86 -9.25 -4.17
N LYS A 105 20.17 -9.17 -5.31
CA LYS A 105 20.70 -9.69 -6.59
C LYS A 105 21.71 -8.74 -7.26
N ASN A 106 21.76 -7.46 -6.85
CA ASN A 106 22.77 -6.51 -7.31
C ASN A 106 22.90 -5.27 -6.39
N GLU A 107 24.09 -4.61 -6.44
CA GLU A 107 24.39 -3.41 -5.64
C GLU A 107 23.48 -2.20 -5.93
N LYS A 108 22.95 -2.09 -7.15
CA LYS A 108 22.07 -0.97 -7.54
C LYS A 108 20.72 -1.05 -6.85
N GLU A 109 20.20 -2.26 -6.68
CA GLU A 109 18.93 -2.51 -5.97
C GLU A 109 19.07 -2.24 -4.49
N ALA A 110 20.19 -2.64 -3.87
CA ALA A 110 20.52 -2.31 -2.49
C ALA A 110 20.61 -0.81 -2.25
N LEU A 111 21.29 -0.08 -3.12
CA LEU A 111 21.45 1.38 -3.03
C LEU A 111 20.11 2.10 -3.24
N TYR A 112 19.25 1.62 -4.14
CA TYR A 112 17.92 2.17 -4.36
C TYR A 112 17.05 2.03 -3.10
N ILE A 113 17.02 0.85 -2.50
CA ILE A 113 16.25 0.54 -1.29
C ILE A 113 16.79 1.34 -0.09
N ALA A 114 18.11 1.33 0.11
CA ALA A 114 18.75 2.09 1.19
C ALA A 114 18.48 3.61 1.08
N ARG A 115 18.45 4.16 -0.11
CA ARG A 115 18.06 5.57 -0.33
C ARG A 115 16.61 5.83 0.08
N HIS A 116 15.68 4.93 -0.23
CA HIS A 116 14.27 5.11 0.10
C HIS A 116 13.99 4.95 1.59
N GLU A 117 14.64 4.02 2.29
CA GLU A 117 14.54 3.92 3.75
C GLU A 117 15.25 5.06 4.49
N ALA A 118 16.33 5.60 3.93
CA ALA A 118 16.94 6.82 4.46
C ALA A 118 16.00 8.03 4.32
N LEU A 119 15.11 8.01 3.35
CA LEU A 119 14.11 9.07 3.13
C LEU A 119 12.87 8.90 3.98
N CYS A 120 12.41 7.66 4.23
CA CYS A 120 11.16 7.39 4.95
C CYS A 120 11.21 6.05 5.68
N THR A 121 11.06 6.08 7.00
CA THR A 121 11.02 4.88 7.84
C THR A 121 9.58 4.35 7.99
N LEU A 122 9.44 3.10 8.43
CA LEU A 122 8.14 2.53 8.80
C LEU A 122 7.45 3.36 9.91
N ASP A 123 8.22 3.89 10.85
CA ASP A 123 7.71 4.78 11.90
C ASP A 123 7.13 6.07 11.34
N ASP A 124 7.78 6.68 10.35
CA ASP A 124 7.28 7.89 9.70
C ASP A 124 5.94 7.61 8.99
N ILE A 125 5.85 6.51 8.24
CA ILE A 125 4.63 6.09 7.54
C ILE A 125 3.50 5.89 8.54
N LEU A 126 3.71 5.10 9.59
CA LEU A 126 2.64 4.75 10.54
C LEU A 126 2.22 5.94 11.39
N ARG A 127 3.17 6.76 11.86
CA ARG A 127 2.90 7.98 12.63
C ARG A 127 2.03 8.95 11.83
N GLU A 128 2.45 9.28 10.62
CA GLU A 128 1.73 10.24 9.79
C GLU A 128 0.39 9.66 9.30
N SER A 129 0.33 8.37 8.98
CA SER A 129 -0.94 7.70 8.67
C SER A 129 -1.92 7.79 9.84
N ALA A 130 -1.46 7.52 11.06
CA ALA A 130 -2.31 7.63 12.25
C ALA A 130 -2.80 9.07 12.47
N ARG A 131 -1.98 10.08 12.17
CA ARG A 131 -2.36 11.50 12.28
C ARG A 131 -3.42 11.87 11.24
N MET A 132 -3.20 11.50 9.98
CA MET A 132 -4.05 11.90 8.84
C MET A 132 -5.35 11.11 8.73
N LEU A 133 -5.40 9.89 9.23
CA LEU A 133 -6.64 9.09 9.25
C LEU A 133 -7.68 9.69 10.19
N LYS A 134 -8.93 9.69 9.76
CA LYS A 134 -10.10 9.90 10.61
C LYS A 134 -10.23 8.77 11.63
N VAL A 135 -10.95 9.01 12.72
CA VAL A 135 -11.30 7.94 13.67
C VAL A 135 -12.06 6.84 12.93
N LYS A 136 -11.71 5.58 13.17
CA LYS A 136 -12.16 4.39 12.43
C LYS A 136 -11.74 4.34 10.96
N GLY A 137 -10.92 5.27 10.49
CA GLY A 137 -10.27 5.20 9.18
C GLY A 137 -9.40 3.95 9.05
N ARG A 138 -9.18 3.52 7.82
CA ARG A 138 -8.49 2.26 7.50
C ARG A 138 -7.13 2.52 6.88
N PHE A 139 -6.15 1.76 7.34
CA PHE A 139 -4.80 1.74 6.81
C PHE A 139 -4.56 0.40 6.11
N TYR A 140 -4.01 0.43 4.91
CA TYR A 140 -3.67 -0.77 4.15
C TYR A 140 -2.21 -0.74 3.72
N MET A 141 -1.53 -1.87 3.86
CA MET A 141 -0.14 -2.02 3.47
C MET A 141 0.12 -3.40 2.87
N VAL A 142 0.96 -3.46 1.85
CA VAL A 142 1.63 -4.69 1.41
C VAL A 142 3.07 -4.64 1.87
N HIS A 143 3.60 -5.75 2.36
CA HIS A 143 4.99 -5.84 2.83
C HIS A 143 5.53 -7.27 2.77
N ARG A 144 6.80 -7.44 3.15
CA ARG A 144 7.44 -8.75 3.29
C ARG A 144 7.08 -9.39 4.63
N PRO A 145 6.77 -10.72 4.68
CA PRO A 145 6.33 -11.40 5.90
C PRO A 145 7.36 -11.38 7.04
N PHE A 146 8.65 -11.37 6.75
CA PHE A 146 9.71 -11.37 7.78
C PHE A 146 9.69 -10.10 8.65
N ARG A 147 9.10 -9.00 8.18
CA ARG A 147 8.94 -7.76 8.99
C ARG A 147 7.62 -7.73 9.77
N LEU A 148 6.79 -8.75 9.65
CA LEU A 148 5.46 -8.77 10.27
C LEU A 148 5.48 -8.49 11.78
N PRO A 149 6.40 -9.05 12.59
CA PRO A 149 6.46 -8.74 14.03
C PRO A 149 6.70 -7.25 14.31
N GLU A 150 7.61 -6.61 13.57
CA GLU A 150 7.89 -5.18 13.69
C GLU A 150 6.66 -4.34 13.27
N ILE A 151 6.06 -4.67 12.12
CA ILE A 151 4.90 -3.98 11.58
C ILE A 151 3.74 -4.00 12.56
N MET A 152 3.37 -5.18 13.07
CA MET A 152 2.26 -5.34 14.01
C MET A 152 2.49 -4.57 15.31
N THR A 153 3.70 -4.65 15.85
CA THR A 153 4.07 -3.92 17.08
C THR A 153 3.94 -2.42 16.88
N LYS A 154 4.51 -1.88 15.80
CA LYS A 154 4.48 -0.45 15.51
C LYS A 154 3.07 0.05 15.15
N MET A 155 2.28 -0.74 14.41
CA MET A 155 0.88 -0.40 14.16
C MET A 155 0.11 -0.19 15.45
N CYS A 156 0.22 -1.12 16.41
CA CYS A 156 -0.41 -0.99 17.73
C CYS A 156 0.11 0.24 18.49
N GLN A 157 1.41 0.51 18.46
CA GLN A 157 2.01 1.69 19.11
C GLN A 157 1.46 3.02 18.59
N TYR A 158 1.18 3.10 17.28
CA TYR A 158 0.58 4.30 16.66
C TYR A 158 -0.95 4.31 16.66
N GLY A 159 -1.61 3.34 17.31
CA GLY A 159 -3.07 3.26 17.39
C GLY A 159 -3.75 2.87 16.08
N LEU A 160 -3.02 2.20 15.19
CA LEU A 160 -3.52 1.56 13.97
C LEU A 160 -3.74 0.06 14.25
N GLU A 161 -4.81 -0.27 14.94
CA GLU A 161 -5.08 -1.66 15.37
C GLU A 161 -5.18 -2.60 14.16
N PRO A 162 -4.33 -3.66 14.07
CA PRO A 162 -4.43 -4.66 13.02
C PRO A 162 -5.78 -5.37 13.02
N LYS A 163 -6.46 -5.42 11.88
CA LYS A 163 -7.83 -5.95 11.77
C LYS A 163 -7.96 -7.13 10.84
N ARG A 164 -7.15 -7.16 9.78
CA ARG A 164 -7.20 -8.20 8.77
C ARG A 164 -5.81 -8.37 8.15
N MET A 165 -5.43 -9.60 7.89
CA MET A 165 -4.23 -9.89 7.10
C MET A 165 -4.45 -11.06 6.17
N ARG A 166 -3.70 -11.08 5.08
CA ARG A 166 -3.66 -12.17 4.13
C ARG A 166 -2.22 -12.43 3.69
N MET A 167 -1.76 -13.66 3.81
CA MET A 167 -0.47 -14.08 3.29
C MET A 167 -0.58 -14.43 1.81
N VAL A 168 0.44 -14.05 1.03
CA VAL A 168 0.54 -14.36 -0.40
C VAL A 168 1.71 -15.30 -0.63
N TYR A 169 1.44 -16.43 -1.25
CA TYR A 169 2.38 -17.50 -1.52
C TYR A 169 2.64 -17.61 -3.01
N PRO A 170 3.89 -17.70 -3.48
CA PRO A 170 4.17 -17.98 -4.88
C PRO A 170 3.59 -19.32 -5.31
N TYR A 171 3.79 -20.37 -4.50
CA TYR A 171 3.24 -21.71 -4.66
C TYR A 171 2.76 -22.25 -3.31
N VAL A 172 1.85 -23.20 -3.33
CA VAL A 172 1.24 -23.76 -2.11
C VAL A 172 2.25 -24.42 -1.16
N ASP A 173 3.37 -24.88 -1.68
CA ASP A 173 4.45 -25.57 -0.95
C ASP A 173 5.67 -24.66 -0.66
N LYS A 174 5.58 -23.36 -0.92
CA LYS A 174 6.63 -22.39 -0.67
C LYS A 174 6.27 -21.47 0.50
N GLU A 175 7.26 -20.77 1.03
CA GLU A 175 7.03 -19.72 2.02
C GLU A 175 6.31 -18.52 1.39
N PRO A 176 5.51 -17.78 2.17
CA PRO A 176 4.88 -16.57 1.67
C PRO A 176 5.94 -15.51 1.36
N ASN A 177 5.76 -14.79 0.28
CA ASN A 177 6.66 -13.73 -0.14
C ASN A 177 6.08 -12.32 0.04
N MET A 178 4.77 -12.21 0.29
CA MET A 178 4.09 -10.95 0.62
C MET A 178 3.04 -11.18 1.72
N VAL A 179 2.73 -10.09 2.42
CA VAL A 179 1.61 -10.01 3.35
C VAL A 179 0.83 -8.73 3.08
N LEU A 180 -0.49 -8.86 3.01
CA LEU A 180 -1.45 -7.76 2.94
C LEU A 180 -2.01 -7.53 4.35
N ILE A 181 -2.01 -6.28 4.81
CA ILE A 181 -2.38 -5.93 6.19
C ILE A 181 -3.38 -4.78 6.15
N GLU A 182 -4.48 -4.92 6.90
CA GLU A 182 -5.40 -3.84 7.21
C GLU A 182 -5.31 -3.48 8.69
N GLY A 183 -5.15 -2.18 8.97
CA GLY A 183 -5.29 -1.61 10.31
C GLY A 183 -6.44 -0.62 10.38
N ARG A 184 -6.89 -0.33 11.60
CA ARG A 184 -7.94 0.65 11.84
C ARG A 184 -7.57 1.60 12.95
N LYS A 185 -7.64 2.91 12.69
CA LYS A 185 -7.38 3.93 13.70
C LYS A 185 -8.39 3.85 14.83
N GLY A 186 -7.90 3.64 16.08
CA GLY A 186 -8.75 3.48 17.26
C GLY A 186 -9.64 2.24 17.21
N GLY A 187 -9.20 1.17 16.52
CA GLY A 187 -9.88 -0.12 16.50
C GLY A 187 -9.75 -0.87 17.81
N ASN A 188 -10.72 -1.74 18.12
CA ASN A 188 -10.61 -2.68 19.22
C ASN A 188 -9.74 -3.88 18.80
N PRO A 189 -9.07 -4.55 19.75
CA PRO A 189 -8.33 -5.78 19.49
C PRO A 189 -9.20 -6.84 18.77
N ARG A 190 -8.63 -7.68 18.01
CA ARG A 190 -9.12 -8.81 17.22
C ARG A 190 -8.77 -8.63 15.74
N MET A 191 -7.96 -9.53 15.24
CA MET A 191 -7.56 -9.59 13.84
C MET A 191 -8.15 -10.85 13.17
N THR A 192 -8.57 -10.72 11.93
CA THR A 192 -8.91 -11.85 11.06
C THR A 192 -7.72 -12.19 10.18
N VAL A 193 -7.34 -13.47 10.16
CA VAL A 193 -6.37 -14.00 9.20
C VAL A 193 -7.17 -14.68 8.09
N GLU A 194 -7.09 -14.13 6.88
CA GLU A 194 -7.77 -14.70 5.72
C GLU A 194 -7.07 -15.94 5.18
N PRO A 195 -7.77 -16.81 4.44
CA PRO A 195 -7.13 -17.90 3.69
C PRO A 195 -5.98 -17.37 2.83
N PRO A 196 -4.88 -18.11 2.68
CA PRO A 196 -3.74 -17.66 1.89
C PRO A 196 -4.13 -17.47 0.42
N LEU A 197 -3.51 -16.47 -0.23
CA LEU A 197 -3.56 -16.34 -1.69
C LEU A 197 -2.40 -17.09 -2.30
N ILE A 198 -2.67 -18.03 -3.18
CA ILE A 198 -1.66 -18.75 -3.96
C ILE A 198 -1.58 -18.10 -5.34
N VAL A 199 -0.37 -17.73 -5.76
CA VAL A 199 -0.16 -17.02 -7.03
C VAL A 199 -0.14 -17.96 -8.22
N TYR A 200 0.62 -19.07 -8.11
CA TYR A 200 0.86 -19.99 -9.21
C TYR A 200 0.33 -21.40 -8.91
N GLU A 201 -0.24 -22.01 -9.93
CA GLU A 201 -0.47 -23.44 -9.99
C GLU A 201 0.85 -24.20 -10.16
N LYS A 202 0.82 -25.53 -9.99
CA LYS A 202 2.02 -26.38 -10.10
C LYS A 202 2.72 -26.28 -11.46
N ASP A 203 1.98 -26.00 -12.52
CA ASP A 203 2.48 -25.85 -13.89
C ASP A 203 3.03 -24.45 -14.20
N GLY A 204 2.96 -23.52 -13.23
CA GLY A 204 3.44 -22.15 -13.36
C GLY A 204 2.41 -21.17 -13.94
N SER A 205 1.20 -21.62 -14.25
CA SER A 205 0.08 -20.73 -14.61
C SER A 205 -0.42 -19.97 -13.37
N TYR A 206 -1.12 -18.85 -13.58
CA TYR A 206 -1.80 -18.15 -12.48
C TYR A 206 -3.00 -18.94 -11.99
N THR A 207 -3.25 -18.90 -10.68
CA THR A 207 -4.45 -19.47 -10.08
C THR A 207 -5.70 -18.71 -10.55
N GLU A 208 -6.84 -19.39 -10.54
CA GLU A 208 -8.13 -18.78 -10.90
C GLU A 208 -8.44 -17.55 -10.03
N GLU A 209 -8.17 -17.62 -8.72
CA GLU A 209 -8.36 -16.50 -7.80
C GLU A 209 -7.51 -15.28 -8.17
N LEU A 210 -6.25 -15.49 -8.57
CA LEU A 210 -5.40 -14.39 -9.01
C LEU A 210 -5.91 -13.78 -10.31
N LEU A 211 -6.37 -14.57 -11.27
CA LEU A 211 -6.94 -14.08 -12.52
C LEU A 211 -8.18 -13.22 -12.26
N GLN A 212 -9.10 -13.65 -11.37
CA GLN A 212 -10.26 -12.86 -10.96
C GLN A 212 -9.84 -11.51 -10.35
N ILE A 213 -8.80 -11.48 -9.53
CA ILE A 213 -8.25 -10.23 -8.97
C ILE A 213 -7.76 -9.29 -10.08
N TYR A 214 -7.11 -9.81 -11.13
CA TYR A 214 -6.64 -9.02 -12.27
C TYR A 214 -7.78 -8.51 -13.15
N ASP A 215 -8.84 -9.31 -13.33
CA ASP A 215 -10.03 -8.95 -14.10
C ASP A 215 -10.96 -7.96 -13.36
N GLY A 216 -10.68 -7.73 -12.07
CA GLY A 216 -11.41 -6.76 -11.24
C GLY A 216 -12.72 -7.30 -10.64
N GLU A 217 -12.86 -8.64 -10.59
CA GLU A 217 -13.99 -9.34 -9.97
C GLU A 217 -13.84 -9.54 -8.45
#